data_42be476dfcfaebca97de7288fc4b4960
#
_entry.id   42be476dfcfaebca97de7288fc4b4960
#
_cell.length_a   1.000
_cell.length_b   1.000
_cell.length_c   1.000
_cell.angle_alpha   90.00
_cell.angle_beta   90.00
_cell.angle_gamma   90.00
#
_symmetry.space_group_name_H-M   'P 1'
#
loop_
_entity.id
_entity.type
_entity.pdbx_description
1 polymer ?
#
loop_
_entity_poly.entity_id
_entity_poly.type
_entity_poly.pdbx_seq_one_letter_code
_entity_poly.pdbx_strand_id
1 'polypeptide(L)'
;ALSVVFSSMAGYILAVDYIVVKDLIFLILGGYCIVGASNSFNQIIEKDKDKLMDRTKLRPLPTKKITTQNAFWISVILTLIGLFMLYMINYKTAFFAAVSVFLYTCVYTPLKPITPLSVFVGAIPGAIPFMLGWVAGTNKFGIEPGTLFMIQFFWQFPHFWSLGWMLDDDYKKAGFVTVSYTH
;
A
#
# COMPACT_ATOMS: atom_id res chain seq x y z
N ALA A 1 6.16 -3.29 -3.86
CA ALA A 1 6.87 -2.61 -2.75
C ALA A 1 7.83 -1.54 -3.28
N LEU A 2 8.75 -1.88 -4.17
CA LEU A 2 9.78 -0.95 -4.68
C LEU A 2 9.19 0.34 -5.26
N SER A 3 8.17 0.25 -6.12
CA SER A 3 7.53 1.42 -6.74
C SER A 3 6.93 2.39 -5.71
N VAL A 4 6.33 1.86 -4.66
CA VAL A 4 5.72 2.66 -3.58
C VAL A 4 6.79 3.41 -2.79
N VAL A 5 7.89 2.74 -2.43
CA VAL A 5 9.03 3.36 -1.76
C VAL A 5 9.68 4.41 -2.66
N PHE A 6 9.82 4.11 -3.96
CA PHE A 6 10.34 5.07 -4.93
C PHE A 6 9.47 6.34 -5.01
N SER A 7 8.14 6.20 -5.00
CA SER A 7 7.24 7.37 -4.98
C SER A 7 7.43 8.23 -3.73
N SER A 8 7.63 7.62 -2.57
CA SER A 8 7.90 8.39 -1.33
C SER A 8 9.28 9.06 -1.36
N MET A 9 10.30 8.40 -1.92
CA MET A 9 11.61 9.03 -2.13
C MET A 9 11.52 10.23 -3.08
N ALA A 10 10.81 10.10 -4.20
CA ALA A 10 10.60 11.18 -5.14
C ALA A 10 9.89 12.38 -4.48
N GLY A 11 8.82 12.11 -3.69
CA GLY A 11 8.14 13.15 -2.92
C GLY A 11 9.06 13.85 -1.92
N TYR A 12 9.95 13.10 -1.25
CA TYR A 12 10.93 13.68 -0.33
C TYR A 12 11.94 14.57 -1.05
N ILE A 13 12.53 14.07 -2.13
CA ILE A 13 13.54 14.81 -2.91
C ILE A 13 12.96 16.11 -3.49
N LEU A 14 11.69 16.09 -3.93
CA LEU A 14 11.00 17.29 -4.41
C LEU A 14 10.72 18.31 -3.32
N ALA A 15 10.70 17.89 -2.07
CA ALA A 15 10.29 18.71 -0.93
C ALA A 15 11.44 19.48 -0.25
N VAL A 16 12.69 19.07 -0.48
CA VAL A 16 13.84 19.55 0.27
C VAL A 16 14.94 20.14 -0.62
N ASP A 17 15.56 21.21 -0.19
CA ASP A 17 16.71 21.80 -0.88
C ASP A 17 17.99 20.98 -0.67
N TYR A 18 18.08 20.25 0.44
CA TYR A 18 19.19 19.35 0.76
C TYR A 18 18.68 18.05 1.41
N ILE A 19 19.34 16.96 1.08
CA ILE A 19 18.94 15.63 1.55
C ILE A 19 19.53 15.37 2.94
N VAL A 20 18.66 15.12 3.91
CA VAL A 20 19.04 14.56 5.22
C VAL A 20 19.12 13.04 5.08
N VAL A 21 20.31 12.50 4.95
CA VAL A 21 20.55 11.06 4.67
C VAL A 21 19.87 10.16 5.69
N LYS A 22 19.88 10.52 6.96
CA LYS A 22 19.18 9.79 8.04
C LYS A 22 17.68 9.65 7.73
N ASP A 23 17.02 10.75 7.38
CA ASP A 23 15.58 10.78 7.15
C ASP A 23 15.22 9.98 5.88
N LEU A 24 16.07 10.07 4.84
CA LEU A 24 15.90 9.30 3.63
C LEU A 24 16.05 7.78 3.91
N ILE A 25 17.02 7.35 4.70
CA ILE A 25 17.19 5.95 5.11
C ILE A 25 15.96 5.48 5.89
N PHE A 26 15.47 6.25 6.86
CA PHE A 26 14.31 5.90 7.64
C PHE A 26 13.03 5.86 6.80
N LEU A 27 12.90 6.76 5.81
CA LEU A 27 11.79 6.76 4.86
C LEU A 27 11.79 5.49 4.00
N ILE A 28 12.96 5.10 3.48
CA ILE A 28 13.11 3.90 2.65
C ILE A 28 12.81 2.64 3.45
N LEU A 29 13.52 2.43 4.56
CA LEU A 29 13.39 1.21 5.36
C LEU A 29 12.03 1.11 6.04
N GLY A 30 11.56 2.22 6.63
CA GLY A 30 10.24 2.30 7.24
C GLY A 30 9.12 2.09 6.22
N GLY A 31 9.22 2.74 5.07
CA GLY A 31 8.28 2.55 3.95
C GLY A 31 8.27 1.09 3.46
N TYR A 32 9.44 0.46 3.35
CA TYR A 32 9.55 -0.94 2.94
C TYR A 32 8.89 -1.88 3.95
N CYS A 33 9.08 -1.64 5.26
CA CYS A 33 8.43 -2.39 6.32
C CYS A 33 6.89 -2.22 6.27
N ILE A 34 6.39 -1.00 6.10
CA ILE A 34 4.96 -0.68 6.01
C ILE A 34 4.30 -1.37 4.81
N VAL A 35 4.93 -1.29 3.63
CA VAL A 35 4.40 -1.95 2.42
C VAL A 35 4.48 -3.47 2.55
N GLY A 36 5.56 -4.00 3.11
CA GLY A 36 5.71 -5.42 3.41
C GLY A 36 4.63 -5.94 4.34
N ALA A 37 4.37 -5.21 5.42
CA ALA A 37 3.31 -5.51 6.37
C ALA A 37 1.92 -5.50 5.72
N SER A 38 1.59 -4.44 4.97
CA SER A 38 0.32 -4.30 4.27
C SER A 38 0.08 -5.45 3.30
N ASN A 39 1.09 -5.81 2.50
CA ASN A 39 1.00 -6.94 1.58
C ASN A 39 0.85 -8.28 2.30
N SER A 40 1.51 -8.46 3.45
CA SER A 40 1.39 -9.68 4.25
C SER A 40 0.00 -9.80 4.88
N PHE A 41 -0.55 -8.73 5.46
CA PHE A 41 -1.94 -8.72 5.94
C PHE A 41 -2.94 -9.00 4.82
N ASN A 42 -2.75 -8.40 3.64
CA ASN A 42 -3.58 -8.70 2.49
C ASN A 42 -3.57 -10.19 2.13
N GLN A 43 -2.38 -10.83 2.09
CA GLN A 43 -2.26 -12.27 1.83
C GLN A 43 -2.92 -13.12 2.91
N ILE A 44 -2.93 -12.68 4.18
CA ILE A 44 -3.63 -13.39 5.26
C ILE A 44 -5.14 -13.36 5.03
N ILE A 45 -5.69 -12.20 4.68
CA ILE A 45 -7.13 -11.99 4.45
C ILE A 45 -7.58 -12.74 3.20
N GLU A 46 -6.79 -12.69 2.14
CA GLU A 46 -7.13 -13.26 0.81
C GLU A 46 -6.60 -14.69 0.60
N LYS A 47 -6.03 -15.35 1.61
CA LYS A 47 -5.31 -16.63 1.48
C LYS A 47 -6.09 -17.71 0.73
N ASP A 48 -7.41 -17.78 0.89
CA ASP A 48 -8.24 -18.80 0.24
C ASP A 48 -8.57 -18.41 -1.20
N LYS A 49 -8.72 -17.13 -1.49
CA LYS A 49 -8.86 -16.61 -2.84
C LYS A 49 -7.56 -16.69 -3.64
N ASP A 50 -6.43 -16.43 -3.00
CA ASP A 50 -5.10 -16.56 -3.59
C ASP A 50 -4.82 -17.97 -4.15
N LYS A 51 -5.42 -19.01 -3.58
CA LYS A 51 -5.32 -20.40 -4.08
C LYS A 51 -6.00 -20.59 -5.44
N LEU A 52 -7.01 -19.77 -5.76
CA LEU A 52 -7.81 -19.90 -6.97
C LEU A 52 -7.20 -19.16 -8.17
N MET A 53 -6.33 -18.20 -7.92
CA MET A 53 -5.71 -17.35 -8.94
C MET A 53 -4.34 -17.90 -9.36
N ASP A 54 -4.12 -18.02 -10.66
CA ASP A 54 -2.86 -18.56 -11.21
C ASP A 54 -1.63 -17.77 -10.80
N ARG A 55 -1.78 -16.45 -10.69
CA ARG A 55 -0.70 -15.53 -10.28
C ARG A 55 -0.30 -15.69 -8.80
N THR A 56 -1.22 -16.09 -7.92
CA THR A 56 -1.02 -16.02 -6.46
C THR A 56 -1.02 -17.36 -5.76
N LYS A 57 -1.44 -18.44 -6.41
CA LYS A 57 -1.49 -19.80 -5.84
C LYS A 57 -0.15 -20.32 -5.30
N LEU A 58 0.98 -19.81 -5.81
CA LEU A 58 2.33 -20.18 -5.38
C LEU A 58 2.88 -19.32 -4.23
N ARG A 59 2.11 -18.37 -3.70
CA ARG A 59 2.50 -17.55 -2.55
C ARG A 59 2.73 -18.41 -1.30
N PRO A 60 3.53 -17.94 -0.33
CA PRO A 60 3.88 -18.72 0.87
C PRO A 60 2.69 -19.20 1.70
N LEU A 61 1.61 -18.42 1.81
CA LEU A 61 0.41 -18.79 2.58
C LEU A 61 -0.44 -19.85 1.87
N PRO A 62 -0.84 -19.69 0.58
CA PRO A 62 -1.51 -20.73 -0.19
C PRO A 62 -0.77 -22.07 -0.20
N THR A 63 0.56 -22.03 -0.34
CA THR A 63 1.42 -23.25 -0.35
C THR A 63 1.77 -23.79 1.02
N LYS A 64 1.26 -23.19 2.10
CA LYS A 64 1.52 -23.58 3.50
C LYS A 64 3.02 -23.54 3.90
N LYS A 65 3.88 -22.80 3.18
CA LYS A 65 5.28 -22.59 3.55
C LYS A 65 5.44 -21.76 4.81
N ILE A 66 4.42 -20.96 5.15
CA ILE A 66 4.32 -20.19 6.39
C ILE A 66 2.92 -20.36 6.96
N THR A 67 2.81 -20.42 8.28
CA THR A 67 1.51 -20.44 8.97
C THR A 67 0.87 -19.05 8.97
N THR A 68 -0.46 -19.00 9.00
CA THR A 68 -1.19 -17.73 9.12
C THR A 68 -0.79 -16.95 10.37
N GLN A 69 -0.54 -17.65 11.47
CA GLN A 69 -0.13 -17.05 12.74
C GLN A 69 1.26 -16.41 12.65
N ASN A 70 2.22 -17.09 12.05
CA ASN A 70 3.57 -16.53 11.86
C ASN A 70 3.53 -15.33 10.91
N ALA A 71 2.78 -15.41 9.81
CA ALA A 71 2.59 -14.30 8.89
C ALA A 71 1.96 -13.08 9.59
N PHE A 72 0.98 -13.31 10.48
CA PHE A 72 0.35 -12.25 11.27
C PHE A 72 1.37 -11.55 12.19
N TRP A 73 2.15 -12.31 12.97
CA TRP A 73 3.14 -11.71 13.85
C TRP A 73 4.26 -10.98 13.12
N ILE A 74 4.72 -11.52 11.98
CA ILE A 74 5.67 -10.83 11.10
C ILE A 74 5.08 -9.51 10.61
N SER A 75 3.82 -9.48 10.20
CA SER A 75 3.14 -8.26 9.74
C SER A 75 3.03 -7.22 10.85
N VAL A 76 2.69 -7.64 12.07
CA VAL A 76 2.63 -6.75 13.25
C VAL A 76 4.01 -6.15 13.55
N ILE A 77 5.04 -6.98 13.60
CA ILE A 77 6.41 -6.53 13.89
C ILE A 77 6.89 -5.55 12.80
N LEU A 78 6.68 -5.87 11.53
CA LEU A 78 7.02 -4.97 10.42
C LEU A 78 6.26 -3.64 10.50
N THR A 79 4.98 -3.66 10.89
CA THR A 79 4.21 -2.43 11.09
C THR A 79 4.81 -1.57 12.20
N LEU A 80 5.11 -2.17 13.35
CA LEU A 80 5.67 -1.45 14.49
C LEU A 80 7.04 -0.86 14.16
N ILE A 81 7.93 -1.64 13.55
CA ILE A 81 9.26 -1.16 13.11
C ILE A 81 9.11 -0.04 12.09
N GLY A 82 8.25 -0.22 11.08
CA GLY A 82 8.02 0.78 10.04
C GLY A 82 7.48 2.09 10.59
N LEU A 83 6.46 2.02 11.46
CA LEU A 83 5.90 3.21 12.11
C LEU A 83 6.91 3.90 13.02
N PHE A 84 7.71 3.14 13.77
CA PHE A 84 8.77 3.69 14.60
C PHE A 84 9.81 4.44 13.77
N MET A 85 10.30 3.85 12.68
CA MET A 85 11.26 4.50 11.78
C MET A 85 10.71 5.79 11.18
N LEU A 86 9.46 5.76 10.71
CA LEU A 86 8.80 6.95 10.15
C LEU A 86 8.51 8.03 11.22
N TYR A 87 8.23 7.61 12.45
CA TYR A 87 8.07 8.53 13.58
C TYR A 87 9.39 9.24 13.92
N MET A 88 10.53 8.57 13.77
CA MET A 88 11.84 9.17 13.95
C MET A 88 12.16 10.30 12.95
N ILE A 89 11.43 10.39 11.83
CA ILE A 89 11.46 11.53 10.93
C ILE A 89 10.54 12.63 11.48
N ASN A 90 9.24 12.36 11.55
CA ASN A 90 8.25 13.19 12.22
C ASN A 90 6.92 12.40 12.43
N TYR A 91 6.10 12.87 13.39
CA TYR A 91 4.86 12.18 13.77
C TYR A 91 3.82 12.14 12.65
N LYS A 92 3.79 13.15 11.75
CA LYS A 92 2.82 13.20 10.64
C LYS A 92 3.12 12.13 9.60
N THR A 93 4.39 11.86 9.32
CA THR A 93 4.81 10.79 8.44
C THR A 93 4.35 9.42 8.96
N ALA A 94 4.55 9.16 10.27
CA ALA A 94 4.06 7.93 10.89
C ALA A 94 2.52 7.86 10.89
N PHE A 95 1.83 8.96 11.15
CA PHE A 95 0.37 9.02 11.12
C PHE A 95 -0.20 8.67 9.75
N PHE A 96 0.27 9.29 8.67
CA PHE A 96 -0.19 8.97 7.32
C PHE A 96 0.16 7.54 6.89
N ALA A 97 1.30 7.00 7.33
CA ALA A 97 1.65 5.61 7.10
C ALA A 97 0.68 4.66 7.83
N ALA A 98 0.33 4.93 9.08
CA ALA A 98 -0.65 4.16 9.85
C ALA A 98 -2.04 4.19 9.19
N VAL A 99 -2.49 5.36 8.74
CA VAL A 99 -3.74 5.52 7.98
C VAL A 99 -3.70 4.70 6.70
N SER A 100 -2.57 4.69 5.97
CA SER A 100 -2.40 3.89 4.75
C SER A 100 -2.53 2.40 5.03
N VAL A 101 -1.84 1.86 6.04
CA VAL A 101 -1.95 0.44 6.44
C VAL A 101 -3.38 0.08 6.81
N PHE A 102 -4.02 0.91 7.63
CA PHE A 102 -5.39 0.68 8.07
C PHE A 102 -6.37 0.64 6.87
N LEU A 103 -6.34 1.65 6.01
CA LEU A 103 -7.24 1.72 4.85
C LEU A 103 -6.99 0.56 3.89
N TYR A 104 -5.74 0.21 3.64
CA TYR A 104 -5.40 -0.89 2.74
C TYR A 104 -5.84 -2.24 3.29
N THR A 105 -5.59 -2.49 4.58
CA THR A 105 -5.79 -3.80 5.22
C THR A 105 -7.24 -3.99 5.67
N CYS A 106 -7.79 -3.00 6.38
CA CYS A 106 -9.09 -3.15 7.05
C CYS A 106 -10.28 -2.67 6.21
N VAL A 107 -10.03 -1.85 5.18
CA VAL A 107 -11.13 -1.32 4.35
C VAL A 107 -11.03 -1.83 2.90
N TYR A 108 -9.96 -1.52 2.20
CA TYR A 108 -9.81 -1.89 0.79
C TYR A 108 -9.85 -3.41 0.56
N THR A 109 -9.01 -4.17 1.28
CA THR A 109 -8.89 -5.62 1.06
C THR A 109 -10.21 -6.36 1.29
N PRO A 110 -10.99 -6.12 2.38
CA PRO A 110 -12.29 -6.74 2.56
C PRO A 110 -13.36 -6.28 1.56
N LEU A 111 -13.25 -5.07 1.00
CA LEU A 111 -14.22 -4.54 0.04
C LEU A 111 -14.10 -5.11 -1.38
N LYS A 112 -12.92 -5.62 -1.76
CA LYS A 112 -12.69 -6.16 -3.12
C LYS A 112 -13.74 -7.16 -3.61
N PRO A 113 -14.20 -8.14 -2.80
CA PRO A 113 -15.22 -9.08 -3.21
C PRO A 113 -16.65 -8.56 -3.09
N ILE A 114 -16.86 -7.39 -2.48
CA ILE A 114 -18.19 -6.88 -2.12
C ILE A 114 -18.65 -5.83 -3.13
N THR A 115 -17.77 -4.91 -3.49
CA THR A 115 -18.14 -3.74 -4.28
C THR A 115 -17.00 -3.19 -5.12
N PRO A 116 -17.31 -2.68 -6.33
CA PRO A 116 -16.35 -1.95 -7.16
C PRO A 116 -15.82 -0.65 -6.52
N LEU A 117 -16.54 -0.08 -5.55
CA LEU A 117 -16.06 1.05 -4.76
C LEU A 117 -14.73 0.76 -4.06
N SER A 118 -14.34 -0.52 -3.94
CA SER A 118 -13.01 -0.91 -3.46
C SER A 118 -11.88 -0.23 -4.24
N VAL A 119 -12.05 0.03 -5.55
CA VAL A 119 -11.06 0.75 -6.37
C VAL A 119 -10.87 2.18 -5.86
N PHE A 120 -11.97 2.87 -5.56
CA PHE A 120 -11.93 4.23 -5.02
C PHE A 120 -11.24 4.26 -3.64
N VAL A 121 -11.63 3.35 -2.75
CA VAL A 121 -11.01 3.23 -1.42
C VAL A 121 -9.53 2.87 -1.53
N GLY A 122 -9.17 1.95 -2.43
CA GLY A 122 -7.79 1.51 -2.67
C GLY A 122 -6.91 2.59 -3.28
N ALA A 123 -7.50 3.55 -4.01
CA ALA A 123 -6.78 4.69 -4.56
C ALA A 123 -6.20 5.61 -3.46
N ILE A 124 -6.85 5.69 -2.29
CA ILE A 124 -6.40 6.53 -1.17
C ILE A 124 -5.03 6.04 -0.62
N PRO A 125 -4.89 4.80 -0.11
CA PRO A 125 -3.59 4.32 0.36
C PRO A 125 -2.55 4.25 -0.77
N GLY A 126 -2.96 4.05 -2.02
CA GLY A 126 -2.08 4.10 -3.19
C GLY A 126 -1.52 5.49 -3.49
N ALA A 127 -2.23 6.55 -3.11
CA ALA A 127 -1.82 7.94 -3.32
C ALA A 127 -0.97 8.52 -2.17
N ILE A 128 -1.10 7.97 -0.96
CA ILE A 128 -0.40 8.46 0.23
C ILE A 128 1.13 8.48 0.06
N PRO A 129 1.82 7.50 -0.52
CA PRO A 129 3.28 7.43 -0.52
C PRO A 129 3.98 8.66 -1.10
N PHE A 130 3.47 9.23 -2.19
CA PHE A 130 4.06 10.40 -2.81
C PHE A 130 3.93 11.65 -1.93
N MET A 131 2.73 11.88 -1.41
CA MET A 131 2.46 12.92 -0.41
C MET A 131 3.30 12.73 0.87
N LEU A 132 3.41 11.47 1.35
CA LEU A 132 4.13 11.13 2.56
C LEU A 132 5.61 11.49 2.48
N GLY A 133 6.24 11.32 1.31
CA GLY A 133 7.61 11.77 1.07
C GLY A 133 7.78 13.26 1.29
N TRP A 134 6.88 14.09 0.76
CA TRP A 134 6.88 15.54 0.99
C TRP A 134 6.72 15.90 2.47
N VAL A 135 5.76 15.25 3.15
CA VAL A 135 5.53 15.45 4.58
C VAL A 135 6.75 15.03 5.41
N ALA A 136 7.46 13.99 4.99
CA ALA A 136 8.70 13.56 5.65
C ALA A 136 9.78 14.65 5.58
N GLY A 137 9.93 15.31 4.43
CA GLY A 137 10.95 16.35 4.24
C GLY A 137 10.61 17.67 4.90
N THR A 138 9.32 18.05 4.93
CA THR A 138 8.91 19.42 5.36
C THR A 138 8.23 19.46 6.72
N ASN A 139 7.77 18.32 7.24
CA ASN A 139 6.87 18.24 8.39
C ASN A 139 5.59 19.09 8.23
N LYS A 140 5.21 19.42 6.98
CA LYS A 140 4.03 20.24 6.67
C LYS A 140 3.06 19.45 5.80
N PHE A 141 1.78 19.65 6.06
CA PHE A 141 0.70 19.23 5.19
C PHE A 141 0.02 20.50 4.66
N GLY A 142 -0.16 20.59 3.34
CA GLY A 142 -0.68 21.80 2.69
C GLY A 142 -1.00 21.54 1.21
N ILE A 143 -0.93 22.58 0.41
CA ILE A 143 -1.29 22.53 -1.02
C ILE A 143 -0.37 21.60 -1.80
N GLU A 144 0.95 21.68 -1.58
CA GLU A 144 1.95 20.91 -2.31
C GLU A 144 1.80 19.39 -2.10
N PRO A 145 1.84 18.87 -0.86
CA PRO A 145 1.61 17.43 -0.64
C PRO A 145 0.18 17.02 -1.01
N GLY A 146 -0.81 17.90 -0.85
CA GLY A 146 -2.17 17.68 -1.32
C GLY A 146 -2.24 17.50 -2.83
N THR A 147 -1.51 18.30 -3.60
CA THR A 147 -1.41 18.19 -5.06
C THR A 147 -0.76 16.87 -5.47
N LEU A 148 0.35 16.48 -4.83
CA LEU A 148 1.01 15.20 -5.07
C LEU A 148 0.08 14.01 -4.80
N PHE A 149 -0.69 14.09 -3.71
CA PHE A 149 -1.71 13.10 -3.40
C PHE A 149 -2.77 13.02 -4.51
N MET A 150 -3.32 14.16 -4.96
CA MET A 150 -4.37 14.18 -5.98
C MET A 150 -3.88 13.65 -7.32
N ILE A 151 -2.67 14.01 -7.76
CA ILE A 151 -2.06 13.46 -8.99
C ILE A 151 -2.01 11.94 -8.91
N GLN A 152 -1.45 11.40 -7.82
CA GLN A 152 -1.32 9.97 -7.63
C GLN A 152 -2.68 9.28 -7.45
N PHE A 153 -3.65 9.93 -6.78
CA PHE A 153 -4.99 9.43 -6.58
C PHE A 153 -5.72 9.23 -7.93
N PHE A 154 -5.71 10.21 -8.80
CA PHE A 154 -6.33 10.07 -10.11
C PHE A 154 -5.58 9.07 -11.00
N TRP A 155 -4.27 8.95 -10.87
CA TRP A 155 -3.47 7.95 -11.57
C TRP A 155 -3.85 6.53 -11.18
N GLN A 156 -4.32 6.30 -9.95
CA GLN A 156 -4.71 4.95 -9.50
C GLN A 156 -5.86 4.36 -10.33
N PHE A 157 -6.81 5.17 -10.82
CA PHE A 157 -7.98 4.65 -11.55
C PHE A 157 -7.58 3.95 -12.86
N PRO A 158 -6.89 4.59 -13.81
CA PRO A 158 -6.45 3.89 -15.02
C PRO A 158 -5.53 2.69 -14.70
N HIS A 159 -4.71 2.79 -13.64
CA HIS A 159 -3.88 1.69 -13.19
C HIS A 159 -4.72 0.48 -12.72
N PHE A 160 -5.70 0.69 -11.85
CA PHE A 160 -6.58 -0.39 -11.39
C PHE A 160 -7.41 -0.99 -12.52
N TRP A 161 -7.90 -0.17 -13.44
CA TRP A 161 -8.66 -0.68 -14.60
C TRP A 161 -7.79 -1.50 -15.54
N SER A 162 -6.59 -1.06 -15.82
CA SER A 162 -5.63 -1.82 -16.63
C SER A 162 -5.30 -3.17 -15.99
N LEU A 163 -5.07 -3.20 -14.66
CA LEU A 163 -4.83 -4.43 -13.92
C LEU A 163 -6.07 -5.34 -13.94
N GLY A 164 -7.26 -4.76 -13.82
CA GLY A 164 -8.51 -5.49 -13.87
C GLY A 164 -8.71 -6.19 -15.21
N TRP A 165 -8.44 -5.52 -16.32
CA TRP A 165 -8.51 -6.12 -17.66
C TRP A 165 -7.45 -7.23 -17.86
N MET A 166 -6.21 -6.97 -17.42
CA MET A 166 -5.13 -7.97 -17.53
C MET A 166 -5.37 -9.23 -16.70
N LEU A 167 -6.09 -9.11 -15.57
CA LEU A 167 -6.28 -10.16 -14.57
C LEU A 167 -7.73 -10.61 -14.46
N ASP A 168 -8.57 -10.32 -15.46
CA ASP A 168 -10.01 -10.57 -15.43
C ASP A 168 -10.34 -12.03 -15.13
N ASP A 169 -9.68 -12.98 -15.80
CA ASP A 169 -9.89 -14.41 -15.57
C ASP A 169 -9.54 -14.84 -14.13
N ASP A 170 -8.43 -14.35 -13.60
CA ASP A 170 -8.00 -14.63 -12.22
C ASP A 170 -8.97 -14.01 -11.21
N TYR A 171 -9.42 -12.79 -11.46
CA TYR A 171 -10.37 -12.09 -10.59
C TYR A 171 -11.75 -12.74 -10.58
N LYS A 172 -12.23 -13.22 -11.73
CA LYS A 172 -13.46 -14.01 -11.83
C LYS A 172 -13.37 -15.31 -11.04
N LYS A 173 -12.26 -16.05 -11.15
CA LYS A 173 -12.02 -17.27 -10.36
C LYS A 173 -12.06 -17.01 -8.85
N ALA A 174 -11.53 -15.87 -8.40
CA ALA A 174 -11.49 -15.49 -6.99
C ALA A 174 -12.76 -14.80 -6.48
N GLY A 175 -13.74 -14.52 -7.35
CA GLY A 175 -14.97 -13.82 -7.00
C GLY A 175 -14.73 -12.35 -6.60
N PHE A 176 -13.76 -11.67 -7.22
CA PHE A 176 -13.57 -10.24 -7.04
C PHE A 176 -14.47 -9.43 -7.96
N VAL A 177 -15.07 -8.35 -7.44
CA VAL A 177 -16.04 -7.50 -8.16
C VAL A 177 -15.41 -6.18 -8.64
N THR A 178 -14.09 -6.08 -8.61
CA THR A 178 -13.32 -4.84 -8.84
C THR A 178 -13.47 -4.24 -10.25
N VAL A 179 -13.93 -4.98 -11.25
CA VAL A 179 -14.00 -4.52 -12.66
C VAL A 179 -15.30 -4.94 -13.38
N SER A 180 -16.27 -5.49 -12.69
CA SER A 180 -17.49 -6.04 -13.28
C SER A 180 -18.53 -4.97 -13.67
N TYR A 181 -18.20 -4.08 -14.62
CA TYR A 181 -19.20 -3.15 -15.18
C TYR A 181 -19.54 -3.41 -16.63
N THR A 182 -18.93 -4.36 -17.25
CA THR A 182 -19.14 -4.56 -18.67
C THR A 182 -19.63 -5.98 -18.93
N HIS A 183 -20.90 -6.18 -18.72
CA HIS A 183 -21.76 -7.01 -19.63
C HIS A 183 -23.15 -7.09 -19.06
#